data_44d569cce211a6d027bb3143a7627947
#
_entry.id   44d569cce211a6d027bb3143a7627947
#
_cell.length_a   1.000
_cell.length_b   1.000
_cell.length_c   1.000
_cell.angle_alpha   90.00
_cell.angle_beta   90.00
_cell.angle_gamma   90.00
#
_symmetry.space_group_name_H-M   'P 1'
#
loop_
_entity.id
_entity.type
_entity.pdbx_description
1 polymer ?
#
loop_
_entity_poly.entity_id
_entity_poly.type
_entity_poly.pdbx_seq_one_letter_code
_entity_poly.pdbx_strand_id
1 'polypeptide(L)'
;MIAVVGAGLTGAATAWQLARRGHEVTLIEAYDIGHRQGSSHGSSRIFRRAYADPFYVRLTGQAHERWRELEDDASTPLLRTTGGLDMGEDRDPRPIAELLAAADVPHELLAPEEASERWPYIRITGPVLYHPDAGVVDADRTVAACVRRAIEHGAQAIIGTRVTGIDVQDTREQVLLRTEDGREIVAETVVIAAGPWLPDLELPLSLPQLEVTQQQVFHFRQREPSERWPTLIWDGTLHLYGLPSGSDGGPLPTVKVAEHDRGTPTTARTRTGVVDPSSRARVSGFVRDRLPGLEPDPVAEASCLYTTTVDEDFVVDRHGPFVIASPCSGHGAKFAPLIGAMAADLATGRAEPHPRFRLDRAG
;
A
#
# COMPACT_ATOMS: atom_id res chain seq x y z
N MET A 1 -2.60 16.36 -22.77
CA MET A 1 -3.42 15.53 -21.85
C MET A 1 -2.61 14.36 -21.31
N ILE A 2 -2.74 14.05 -20.01
CA ILE A 2 -2.09 12.92 -19.35
C ILE A 2 -3.15 11.88 -19.01
N ALA A 3 -2.95 10.62 -19.42
CA ALA A 3 -3.81 9.51 -19.02
C ALA A 3 -3.21 8.77 -17.83
N VAL A 4 -4.06 8.36 -16.88
CA VAL A 4 -3.67 7.50 -15.74
C VAL A 4 -4.47 6.21 -15.83
N VAL A 5 -3.80 5.07 -15.97
CA VAL A 5 -4.41 3.74 -16.11
C VAL A 5 -4.38 3.03 -14.76
N GLY A 6 -5.56 2.78 -14.19
CA GLY A 6 -5.79 2.21 -12.86
C GLY A 6 -6.06 3.26 -11.80
N ALA A 7 -7.19 3.13 -11.07
CA ALA A 7 -7.62 3.99 -9.97
C ALA A 7 -7.46 3.33 -8.59
N GLY A 8 -6.46 2.46 -8.41
CA GLY A 8 -6.00 2.03 -7.10
C GLY A 8 -5.34 3.19 -6.34
N LEU A 9 -4.80 2.91 -5.14
CA LEU A 9 -4.13 3.93 -4.29
C LEU A 9 -3.14 4.80 -5.07
N THR A 10 -2.28 4.20 -5.89
CA THR A 10 -1.24 4.91 -6.63
C THR A 10 -1.82 5.77 -7.75
N GLY A 11 -2.67 5.19 -8.61
CA GLY A 11 -3.21 5.92 -9.75
C GLY A 11 -4.18 7.03 -9.34
N ALA A 12 -5.03 6.77 -8.34
CA ALA A 12 -5.92 7.79 -7.79
C ALA A 12 -5.13 8.97 -7.18
N ALA A 13 -4.06 8.69 -6.41
CA ALA A 13 -3.19 9.71 -5.85
C ALA A 13 -2.42 10.48 -6.96
N THR A 14 -2.01 9.80 -8.04
CA THR A 14 -1.36 10.45 -9.19
C THR A 14 -2.33 11.38 -9.91
N ALA A 15 -3.55 10.91 -10.20
CA ALA A 15 -4.57 11.73 -10.86
C ALA A 15 -4.92 12.96 -10.02
N TRP A 16 -5.07 12.82 -8.69
CA TRP A 16 -5.26 13.93 -7.77
C TRP A 16 -4.10 14.93 -7.86
N GLN A 17 -2.86 14.47 -7.77
CA GLN A 17 -1.68 15.33 -7.82
C GLN A 17 -1.55 16.09 -9.16
N LEU A 18 -1.84 15.44 -10.27
CA LEU A 18 -1.81 16.07 -11.59
C LEU A 18 -2.94 17.12 -11.75
N ALA A 19 -4.17 16.75 -11.42
CA ALA A 19 -5.33 17.61 -11.58
C ALA A 19 -5.24 18.87 -10.71
N ARG A 20 -4.86 18.74 -9.42
CA ARG A 20 -4.69 19.91 -8.54
C ARG A 20 -3.59 20.86 -8.96
N ARG A 21 -2.65 20.40 -9.81
CA ARG A 21 -1.60 21.24 -10.41
C ARG A 21 -2.03 21.84 -11.75
N GLY A 22 -3.28 21.65 -12.16
CA GLY A 22 -3.89 22.24 -13.36
C GLY A 22 -3.59 21.51 -14.65
N HIS A 23 -3.13 20.24 -14.58
CA HIS A 23 -2.93 19.42 -15.79
C HIS A 23 -4.27 18.81 -16.25
N GLU A 24 -4.42 18.68 -17.56
CA GLU A 24 -5.52 17.92 -18.17
C GLU A 24 -5.28 16.42 -17.96
N VAL A 25 -6.19 15.76 -17.20
CA VAL A 25 -6.04 14.37 -16.77
C VAL A 25 -7.27 13.55 -17.13
N THR A 26 -7.04 12.34 -17.67
CA THR A 26 -8.05 11.29 -17.82
C THR A 26 -7.64 10.08 -16.98
N LEU A 27 -8.40 9.78 -15.93
CA LEU A 27 -8.25 8.59 -15.08
C LEU A 27 -9.14 7.47 -15.64
N ILE A 28 -8.55 6.29 -15.89
CA ILE A 28 -9.25 5.14 -16.47
C ILE A 28 -9.15 3.97 -15.51
N GLU A 29 -10.29 3.40 -15.12
CA GLU A 29 -10.37 2.26 -14.20
C GLU A 29 -11.25 1.15 -14.79
N ALA A 30 -10.74 -0.07 -14.74
CA ALA A 30 -11.41 -1.24 -15.31
C ALA A 30 -12.66 -1.69 -14.53
N TYR A 31 -12.74 -1.32 -13.26
CA TYR A 31 -13.81 -1.72 -12.35
C TYR A 31 -14.43 -0.50 -11.66
N ASP A 32 -15.34 -0.74 -10.71
CA ASP A 32 -15.85 0.31 -9.85
C ASP A 32 -14.79 0.83 -8.88
N ILE A 33 -14.91 2.08 -8.44
CA ILE A 33 -14.04 2.63 -7.40
C ILE A 33 -14.25 1.86 -6.09
N GLY A 34 -13.14 1.42 -5.46
CA GLY A 34 -13.19 0.61 -4.24
C GLY A 34 -13.42 -0.89 -4.48
N HIS A 35 -13.29 -1.35 -5.73
CA HIS A 35 -13.40 -2.78 -6.06
C HIS A 35 -12.38 -3.64 -5.30
N ARG A 36 -12.68 -4.94 -5.15
CA ARG A 36 -11.82 -5.90 -4.43
C ARG A 36 -10.94 -6.76 -5.35
N GLN A 37 -10.77 -6.37 -6.61
CA GLN A 37 -10.01 -7.16 -7.59
C GLN A 37 -8.49 -6.97 -7.47
N GLY A 38 -8.03 -5.83 -6.98
CA GLY A 38 -6.61 -5.50 -6.82
C GLY A 38 -6.09 -5.58 -5.39
N SER A 39 -5.12 -4.71 -5.08
CA SER A 39 -4.42 -4.63 -3.78
C SER A 39 -4.87 -3.45 -2.92
N SER A 40 -5.70 -2.53 -3.46
CA SER A 40 -6.03 -1.24 -2.85
C SER A 40 -7.34 -1.24 -2.07
N HIS A 41 -7.93 -2.39 -1.79
CA HIS A 41 -9.19 -2.52 -1.05
C HIS A 41 -8.97 -2.73 0.44
N GLY A 42 -10.01 -2.43 1.23
CA GLY A 42 -10.04 -2.58 2.68
C GLY A 42 -9.69 -1.30 3.44
N SER A 43 -10.25 -1.15 4.61
CA SER A 43 -10.20 0.08 5.40
C SER A 43 -9.03 0.14 6.38
N SER A 44 -8.04 -0.75 6.26
CA SER A 44 -6.89 -0.72 7.15
C SER A 44 -5.60 -1.16 6.46
N ARG A 45 -4.57 -0.30 6.50
CA ARG A 45 -3.18 -0.54 6.08
C ARG A 45 -2.25 0.09 7.10
N ILE A 46 -1.10 -0.55 7.37
CA ILE A 46 -0.12 -0.02 8.32
C ILE A 46 0.59 1.20 7.72
N PHE A 47 0.62 2.28 8.50
CA PHE A 47 1.60 3.34 8.38
C PHE A 47 2.63 3.18 9.51
N ARG A 48 3.92 3.08 9.16
CA ARG A 48 5.02 3.02 10.13
C ARG A 48 6.27 3.66 9.55
N ARG A 49 7.13 4.19 10.42
CA ARG A 49 8.42 4.77 10.05
C ARG A 49 9.61 3.86 10.39
N ALA A 50 9.38 2.81 11.18
CA ALA A 50 10.39 1.83 11.56
C ALA A 50 10.76 0.91 10.39
N TYR A 51 11.87 1.19 9.74
CA TYR A 51 12.49 0.42 8.66
C TYR A 51 13.95 0.16 9.00
N ALA A 52 14.47 -1.01 8.59
CA ALA A 52 15.90 -1.35 8.72
C ALA A 52 16.78 -0.64 7.67
N ASP A 53 16.17 0.05 6.72
CA ASP A 53 16.85 0.82 5.68
C ASP A 53 16.65 2.33 5.92
N PRO A 54 17.74 3.10 6.12
CA PRO A 54 17.65 4.54 6.36
C PRO A 54 17.03 5.32 5.19
N PHE A 55 17.08 4.78 3.98
CA PHE A 55 16.38 5.36 2.84
C PHE A 55 14.86 5.36 3.06
N TYR A 56 14.30 4.21 3.44
CA TYR A 56 12.86 4.09 3.71
C TYR A 56 12.44 4.85 4.98
N VAL A 57 13.29 4.99 6.00
CA VAL A 57 13.00 5.86 7.15
C VAL A 57 12.78 7.30 6.70
N ARG A 58 13.65 7.84 5.82
CA ARG A 58 13.47 9.19 5.26
C ARG A 58 12.24 9.28 4.36
N LEU A 59 12.04 8.28 3.49
CA LEU A 59 10.92 8.24 2.55
C LEU A 59 9.57 8.22 3.28
N THR A 60 9.46 7.52 4.42
CA THR A 60 8.23 7.53 5.24
C THR A 60 7.98 8.88 5.90
N GLY A 61 9.01 9.67 6.20
CA GLY A 61 8.84 11.05 6.64
C GLY A 61 8.16 11.91 5.58
N GLN A 62 8.68 11.86 4.35
CA GLN A 62 8.07 12.54 3.21
C GLN A 62 6.64 12.04 2.93
N ALA A 63 6.42 10.73 3.06
CA ALA A 63 5.07 10.15 2.91
C ALA A 63 4.10 10.70 3.97
N HIS A 64 4.55 10.86 5.22
CA HIS A 64 3.72 11.42 6.29
C HIS A 64 3.26 12.86 5.97
N GLU A 65 4.15 13.71 5.47
CA GLU A 65 3.80 15.06 5.02
C GLU A 65 2.76 15.03 3.90
N ARG A 66 2.92 14.13 2.92
CA ARG A 66 1.96 13.96 1.82
C ARG A 66 0.60 13.43 2.26
N TRP A 67 0.56 12.61 3.33
CA TRP A 67 -0.71 12.21 3.95
C TRP A 67 -1.45 13.41 4.52
N ARG A 68 -0.77 14.30 5.27
CA ARG A 68 -1.39 15.53 5.82
C ARG A 68 -1.89 16.44 4.70
N GLU A 69 -1.10 16.62 3.64
CA GLU A 69 -1.51 17.40 2.47
C GLU A 69 -2.79 16.85 1.81
N LEU A 70 -2.92 15.53 1.68
CA LEU A 70 -4.12 14.91 1.14
C LEU A 70 -5.32 15.05 2.08
N GLU A 71 -5.13 14.85 3.39
CA GLU A 71 -6.18 14.99 4.39
C GLU A 71 -6.73 16.42 4.43
N ASP A 72 -5.86 17.42 4.36
CA ASP A 72 -6.23 18.84 4.31
C ASP A 72 -7.02 19.17 3.04
N ASP A 73 -6.52 18.77 1.86
CA ASP A 73 -7.20 19.02 0.58
C ASP A 73 -8.55 18.29 0.49
N ALA A 74 -8.62 17.05 1.00
CA ALA A 74 -9.85 16.25 0.99
C ALA A 74 -10.80 16.58 2.15
N SER A 75 -10.37 17.37 3.15
CA SER A 75 -11.08 17.61 4.42
C SER A 75 -11.58 16.32 5.05
N THR A 76 -10.72 15.29 5.05
CA THR A 76 -11.10 13.93 5.46
C THR A 76 -9.92 13.25 6.16
N PRO A 77 -10.08 12.76 7.40
CA PRO A 77 -9.03 12.00 8.06
C PRO A 77 -8.88 10.63 7.39
N LEU A 78 -7.65 10.30 6.97
CA LEU A 78 -7.29 9.09 6.23
C LEU A 78 -6.23 8.25 6.96
N LEU A 79 -5.37 8.91 7.76
CA LEU A 79 -4.35 8.30 8.59
C LEU A 79 -4.67 8.51 10.07
N ARG A 80 -5.03 7.43 10.76
CA ARG A 80 -5.30 7.41 12.19
C ARG A 80 -4.07 6.92 12.95
N THR A 81 -3.49 7.76 13.80
CA THR A 81 -2.38 7.40 14.68
C THR A 81 -2.85 6.44 15.78
N THR A 82 -2.12 5.33 15.95
CA THR A 82 -2.40 4.30 16.97
C THR A 82 -1.17 3.93 17.79
N GLY A 83 0.01 4.41 17.39
CA GLY A 83 1.27 3.85 17.79
C GLY A 83 1.57 2.53 17.09
N GLY A 84 2.80 2.06 17.19
CA GLY A 84 3.24 0.80 16.60
C GLY A 84 4.31 0.12 17.43
N LEU A 85 4.29 -1.21 17.44
CA LEU A 85 5.26 -2.07 18.10
C LEU A 85 5.99 -2.91 17.06
N ASP A 86 7.32 -2.87 17.09
CA ASP A 86 8.19 -3.80 16.41
C ASP A 86 8.82 -4.73 17.44
N MET A 87 8.59 -6.04 17.33
CA MET A 87 8.98 -7.05 18.32
C MET A 87 9.02 -8.46 17.72
N GLY A 88 9.41 -9.44 18.49
CA GLY A 88 9.45 -10.86 18.10
C GLY A 88 10.65 -11.59 18.64
N GLU A 89 10.67 -12.92 18.51
CA GLU A 89 11.77 -13.75 19.02
C GLU A 89 13.07 -13.51 18.24
N ASP A 90 12.98 -13.25 16.94
CA ASP A 90 14.12 -13.05 16.03
C ASP A 90 14.36 -11.56 15.72
N ARG A 91 13.63 -10.67 16.40
CA ARG A 91 13.70 -9.21 16.19
C ARG A 91 14.63 -8.55 17.19
N ASP A 92 15.77 -8.02 16.72
CA ASP A 92 16.51 -7.02 17.48
C ASP A 92 16.05 -5.60 17.06
N PRO A 93 15.34 -4.88 17.92
CA PRO A 93 14.82 -3.57 17.57
C PRO A 93 15.86 -2.44 17.65
N ARG A 94 17.04 -2.68 18.25
CA ARG A 94 18.07 -1.65 18.51
C ARG A 94 18.61 -0.99 17.25
N PRO A 95 18.98 -1.72 16.18
CA PRO A 95 19.44 -1.09 14.94
C PRO A 95 18.41 -0.17 14.30
N ILE A 96 17.12 -0.54 14.39
CA ILE A 96 16.04 0.31 13.88
C ILE A 96 15.88 1.56 14.75
N ALA A 97 15.97 1.43 16.07
CA ALA A 97 15.92 2.57 16.98
C ALA A 97 17.05 3.59 16.69
N GLU A 98 18.28 3.12 16.43
CA GLU A 98 19.38 3.98 16.03
C GLU A 98 19.09 4.75 14.72
N LEU A 99 18.49 4.11 13.74
CA LEU A 99 18.07 4.75 12.48
C LEU A 99 16.97 5.77 12.69
N LEU A 100 16.01 5.49 13.58
CA LEU A 100 14.95 6.42 13.92
C LEU A 100 15.51 7.63 14.69
N ALA A 101 16.43 7.41 15.64
CA ALA A 101 17.13 8.47 16.35
C ALA A 101 17.91 9.37 15.39
N ALA A 102 18.66 8.79 14.44
CA ALA A 102 19.40 9.53 13.43
C ALA A 102 18.51 10.37 12.47
N ALA A 103 17.23 10.03 12.39
CA ALA A 103 16.23 10.73 11.57
C ALA A 103 15.25 11.60 12.39
N ASP A 104 15.56 11.86 13.66
CA ASP A 104 14.70 12.61 14.60
C ASP A 104 13.25 12.09 14.67
N VAL A 105 13.08 10.77 14.58
CA VAL A 105 11.77 10.11 14.67
C VAL A 105 11.49 9.72 16.11
N PRO A 106 10.39 10.16 16.71
CA PRO A 106 10.00 9.76 18.07
C PRO A 106 9.87 8.23 18.20
N HIS A 107 10.54 7.66 19.17
CA HIS A 107 10.50 6.24 19.48
C HIS A 107 10.95 5.96 20.92
N GLU A 108 10.61 4.79 21.43
CA GLU A 108 11.04 4.27 22.71
C GLU A 108 11.49 2.82 22.56
N LEU A 109 12.63 2.47 23.18
CA LEU A 109 13.04 1.08 23.39
C LEU A 109 12.57 0.67 24.79
N LEU A 110 11.66 -0.30 24.84
CA LEU A 110 11.04 -0.76 26.08
C LEU A 110 11.56 -2.14 26.48
N ALA A 111 11.79 -2.30 27.78
CA ALA A 111 11.97 -3.64 28.34
C ALA A 111 10.67 -4.45 28.28
N PRO A 112 10.75 -5.79 28.23
CA PRO A 112 9.53 -6.63 28.12
C PRO A 112 8.53 -6.38 29.25
N GLU A 113 9.00 -6.12 30.45
CA GLU A 113 8.17 -5.85 31.64
C GLU A 113 7.37 -4.57 31.45
N GLU A 114 8.04 -3.48 31.06
CA GLU A 114 7.40 -2.18 30.82
C GLU A 114 6.40 -2.24 29.67
N ALA A 115 6.76 -2.91 28.57
CA ALA A 115 5.84 -3.09 27.45
C ALA A 115 4.64 -3.96 27.81
N SER A 116 4.81 -5.00 28.65
CA SER A 116 3.71 -5.83 29.14
C SER A 116 2.76 -5.08 30.08
N GLU A 117 3.27 -4.11 30.85
CA GLU A 117 2.42 -3.23 31.66
C GLU A 117 1.58 -2.29 30.80
N ARG A 118 2.14 -1.76 29.71
CA ARG A 118 1.42 -0.86 28.77
C ARG A 118 0.40 -1.61 27.91
N TRP A 119 0.71 -2.85 27.50
CA TRP A 119 -0.15 -3.68 26.63
C TRP A 119 -0.34 -5.09 27.20
N PRO A 120 -1.07 -5.24 28.32
CA PRO A 120 -1.25 -6.53 29.02
C PRO A 120 -2.01 -7.58 28.19
N TYR A 121 -2.66 -7.15 27.12
CA TYR A 121 -3.37 -7.99 26.15
C TYR A 121 -2.50 -8.50 25.01
N ILE A 122 -1.17 -8.25 25.05
CA ILE A 122 -0.17 -8.78 24.14
C ILE A 122 0.89 -9.49 24.98
N ARG A 123 1.20 -10.75 24.65
CA ARG A 123 2.26 -11.50 25.34
C ARG A 123 3.62 -11.10 24.79
N ILE A 124 4.31 -10.26 25.50
CA ILE A 124 5.62 -9.70 25.15
C ILE A 124 6.70 -10.49 25.90
N THR A 125 7.71 -10.99 25.17
CA THR A 125 8.78 -11.83 25.72
C THR A 125 10.18 -11.30 25.45
N GLY A 126 10.31 -10.23 24.67
CA GLY A 126 11.58 -9.60 24.32
C GLY A 126 11.46 -8.09 24.27
N PRO A 127 12.57 -7.39 23.97
CA PRO A 127 12.56 -5.94 23.84
C PRO A 127 11.61 -5.48 22.73
N VAL A 128 11.01 -4.33 22.90
CA VAL A 128 10.04 -3.74 21.98
C VAL A 128 10.51 -2.37 21.54
N LEU A 129 10.46 -2.10 20.24
CA LEU A 129 10.52 -0.74 19.72
C LEU A 129 9.09 -0.22 19.58
N TYR A 130 8.76 0.80 20.37
CA TYR A 130 7.53 1.55 20.23
C TYR A 130 7.78 2.85 19.48
N HIS A 131 6.94 3.17 18.49
CA HIS A 131 6.96 4.45 17.81
C HIS A 131 5.55 5.05 17.75
N PRO A 132 5.35 6.24 18.39
CA PRO A 132 4.02 6.81 18.59
C PRO A 132 3.34 7.25 17.29
N ASP A 133 4.10 7.63 16.25
CA ASP A 133 3.58 8.14 14.98
C ASP A 133 3.09 7.05 14.01
N ALA A 134 3.19 5.77 14.40
CA ALA A 134 2.61 4.70 13.61
C ALA A 134 1.08 4.73 13.67
N GLY A 135 0.47 4.14 12.65
CA GLY A 135 -0.98 4.16 12.59
C GLY A 135 -1.57 3.33 11.46
N VAL A 136 -2.81 3.61 11.17
CA VAL A 136 -3.64 2.90 10.21
C VAL A 136 -4.15 3.87 9.15
N VAL A 137 -3.87 3.54 7.88
CA VAL A 137 -4.42 4.20 6.70
C VAL A 137 -5.69 3.49 6.27
N ASP A 138 -6.74 4.23 5.96
CA ASP A 138 -7.95 3.72 5.33
C ASP A 138 -7.79 3.78 3.80
N ALA A 139 -7.53 2.62 3.18
CA ALA A 139 -7.25 2.56 1.74
C ALA A 139 -8.52 2.84 0.91
N ASP A 140 -9.68 2.32 1.30
CA ASP A 140 -10.93 2.55 0.58
C ASP A 140 -11.31 4.03 0.57
N ARG A 141 -11.24 4.68 1.74
CA ARG A 141 -11.50 6.13 1.86
C ARG A 141 -10.47 6.96 1.13
N THR A 142 -9.21 6.52 1.11
CA THR A 142 -8.12 7.22 0.40
C THR A 142 -8.35 7.21 -1.10
N VAL A 143 -8.66 6.05 -1.68
CA VAL A 143 -8.97 5.95 -3.12
C VAL A 143 -10.16 6.83 -3.47
N ALA A 144 -11.26 6.73 -2.71
CA ALA A 144 -12.44 7.55 -2.93
C ALA A 144 -12.17 9.06 -2.81
N ALA A 145 -11.38 9.47 -1.81
CA ALA A 145 -10.99 10.87 -1.61
C ALA A 145 -10.13 11.38 -2.77
N CYS A 146 -9.10 10.64 -3.18
CA CYS A 146 -8.23 11.02 -4.30
C CYS A 146 -9.02 11.15 -5.61
N VAL A 147 -9.88 10.18 -5.95
CA VAL A 147 -10.70 10.24 -7.18
C VAL A 147 -11.65 11.42 -7.14
N ARG A 148 -12.38 11.61 -6.04
CA ARG A 148 -13.29 12.76 -5.87
C ARG A 148 -12.53 14.08 -6.04
N ARG A 149 -11.40 14.24 -5.35
CA ARG A 149 -10.59 15.48 -5.46
C ARG A 149 -10.01 15.69 -6.85
N ALA A 150 -9.57 14.62 -7.53
CA ALA A 150 -9.11 14.72 -8.91
C ALA A 150 -10.21 15.27 -9.82
N ILE A 151 -11.45 14.76 -9.70
CA ILE A 151 -12.62 15.22 -10.47
C ILE A 151 -12.96 16.69 -10.12
N GLU A 152 -12.98 17.05 -8.85
CA GLU A 152 -13.24 18.43 -8.40
C GLU A 152 -12.17 19.41 -8.90
N HIS A 153 -10.93 18.95 -9.12
CA HIS A 153 -9.85 19.70 -9.77
C HIS A 153 -9.86 19.64 -11.31
N GLY A 154 -10.89 19.04 -11.94
CA GLY A 154 -11.10 19.03 -13.38
C GLY A 154 -10.65 17.78 -14.12
N ALA A 155 -10.19 16.72 -13.44
CA ALA A 155 -9.91 15.45 -14.11
C ALA A 155 -11.18 14.81 -14.64
N GLN A 156 -11.08 14.15 -15.81
CA GLN A 156 -12.08 13.22 -16.30
C GLN A 156 -11.84 11.83 -15.72
N ALA A 157 -12.91 11.11 -15.38
CA ALA A 157 -12.83 9.73 -14.90
C ALA A 157 -13.68 8.81 -15.78
N ILE A 158 -13.08 7.76 -16.31
CA ILE A 158 -13.71 6.68 -17.07
C ILE A 158 -13.63 5.44 -16.20
N ILE A 159 -14.75 5.11 -15.57
CA ILE A 159 -14.87 4.04 -14.58
C ILE A 159 -15.63 2.86 -15.17
N GLY A 160 -15.27 1.62 -14.81
CA GLY A 160 -15.88 0.41 -15.32
C GLY A 160 -15.46 0.08 -16.75
N THR A 161 -14.31 0.56 -17.20
CA THR A 161 -13.83 0.39 -18.58
C THR A 161 -12.34 0.00 -18.60
N ARG A 162 -12.06 -1.16 -19.15
CA ARG A 162 -10.70 -1.72 -19.24
C ARG A 162 -9.96 -1.15 -20.45
N VAL A 163 -8.69 -0.79 -20.26
CA VAL A 163 -7.75 -0.55 -21.36
C VAL A 163 -7.33 -1.90 -21.95
N THR A 164 -7.52 -2.08 -23.24
CA THR A 164 -7.26 -3.33 -23.99
C THR A 164 -6.11 -3.21 -24.99
N GLY A 165 -5.68 -2.00 -25.30
CA GLY A 165 -4.54 -1.75 -26.20
C GLY A 165 -3.82 -0.45 -25.82
N ILE A 166 -2.50 -0.46 -25.99
CA ILE A 166 -1.60 0.68 -25.69
C ILE A 166 -0.60 0.76 -26.84
N ASP A 167 -0.74 1.73 -27.73
CA ASP A 167 0.07 1.85 -28.92
C ASP A 167 0.76 3.21 -29.00
N VAL A 168 2.06 3.22 -29.25
CA VAL A 168 2.81 4.46 -29.51
C VAL A 168 2.58 4.89 -30.96
N GLN A 169 2.16 6.12 -31.14
CA GLN A 169 1.96 6.74 -32.47
C GLN A 169 3.28 7.35 -32.95
N ASP A 170 3.97 6.67 -33.85
CA ASP A 170 5.33 7.03 -34.34
C ASP A 170 5.47 8.48 -34.85
N THR A 171 4.38 9.10 -35.28
CA THR A 171 4.43 10.43 -35.92
C THR A 171 4.30 11.60 -34.97
N ARG A 172 3.91 11.40 -33.70
CA ARG A 172 3.57 12.49 -32.76
C ARG A 172 4.05 12.27 -31.32
N GLU A 173 4.80 11.23 -31.01
CA GLU A 173 5.18 10.86 -29.63
C GLU A 173 3.96 10.74 -28.70
N GLN A 174 2.79 10.39 -29.24
CA GLN A 174 1.55 10.21 -28.50
C GLN A 174 1.24 8.74 -28.34
N VAL A 175 0.48 8.43 -27.30
CA VAL A 175 -0.01 7.08 -27.01
C VAL A 175 -1.49 7.01 -27.29
N LEU A 176 -1.90 6.04 -28.06
CA LEU A 176 -3.29 5.67 -28.27
C LEU A 176 -3.66 4.56 -27.31
N LEU A 177 -4.61 4.83 -26.41
CA LEU A 177 -5.24 3.84 -25.56
C LEU A 177 -6.55 3.40 -26.16
N ARG A 178 -6.75 2.08 -26.33
CA ARG A 178 -8.05 1.51 -26.71
C ARG A 178 -8.70 0.87 -25.49
N THR A 179 -9.99 1.02 -25.39
CA THR A 179 -10.79 0.48 -24.29
C THR A 179 -11.73 -0.62 -24.78
N GLU A 180 -12.20 -1.47 -23.86
CA GLU A 180 -13.11 -2.58 -24.17
C GLU A 180 -14.47 -2.13 -24.73
N ASP A 181 -14.92 -0.90 -24.43
CA ASP A 181 -16.13 -0.31 -24.96
C ASP A 181 -15.93 0.44 -26.30
N GLY A 182 -14.73 0.31 -26.88
CA GLY A 182 -14.39 0.83 -28.21
C GLY A 182 -13.99 2.31 -28.26
N ARG A 183 -13.73 2.95 -27.12
CA ARG A 183 -13.18 4.31 -27.10
C ARG A 183 -11.72 4.31 -27.47
N GLU A 184 -11.30 5.39 -28.13
CA GLU A 184 -9.89 5.72 -28.42
C GLU A 184 -9.53 7.00 -27.66
N ILE A 185 -8.45 6.92 -26.85
CA ILE A 185 -8.00 8.04 -26.01
C ILE A 185 -6.55 8.31 -26.40
N VAL A 186 -6.25 9.54 -26.83
CA VAL A 186 -4.92 9.97 -27.23
C VAL A 186 -4.30 10.77 -26.09
N ALA A 187 -3.13 10.34 -25.60
CA ALA A 187 -2.39 10.96 -24.53
C ALA A 187 -0.95 11.30 -24.93
N GLU A 188 -0.40 12.38 -24.40
CA GLU A 188 1.02 12.74 -24.54
C GLU A 188 1.88 11.94 -23.56
N THR A 189 1.31 11.64 -22.38
CA THR A 189 1.94 10.83 -21.34
C THR A 189 0.92 9.88 -20.74
N VAL A 190 1.33 8.65 -20.48
CA VAL A 190 0.49 7.64 -19.84
C VAL A 190 1.17 7.16 -18.56
N VAL A 191 0.49 7.33 -17.43
CA VAL A 191 0.90 6.75 -16.16
C VAL A 191 0.24 5.37 -16.01
N ILE A 192 1.05 4.33 -15.90
CA ILE A 192 0.60 2.96 -15.71
C ILE A 192 0.65 2.63 -14.20
N ALA A 193 -0.51 2.62 -13.57
CA ALA A 193 -0.70 2.28 -12.16
C ALA A 193 -1.59 1.03 -12.01
N ALA A 194 -1.34 0.02 -12.86
CA ALA A 194 -2.20 -1.15 -13.03
C ALA A 194 -2.05 -2.22 -11.93
N GLY A 195 -1.23 -1.97 -10.88
CA GLY A 195 -1.07 -2.90 -9.77
C GLY A 195 -0.72 -4.33 -10.22
N PRO A 196 -1.46 -5.36 -9.77
CA PRO A 196 -1.16 -6.76 -10.09
C PRO A 196 -1.43 -7.14 -11.56
N TRP A 197 -2.04 -6.26 -12.35
CA TRP A 197 -2.19 -6.45 -13.80
C TRP A 197 -0.99 -5.96 -14.61
N LEU A 198 -0.04 -5.23 -13.99
CA LEU A 198 1.11 -4.68 -14.69
C LEU A 198 1.92 -5.74 -15.46
N PRO A 199 2.17 -6.96 -14.94
CA PRO A 199 2.88 -8.01 -15.69
C PRO A 199 2.12 -8.53 -16.91
N ASP A 200 0.80 -8.34 -16.96
CA ASP A 200 -0.07 -8.81 -18.03
C ASP A 200 -0.26 -7.76 -19.16
N LEU A 201 0.28 -6.55 -18.99
CA LEU A 201 0.16 -5.50 -20.00
C LEU A 201 1.25 -5.63 -21.05
N GLU A 202 0.84 -5.59 -22.31
CA GLU A 202 1.75 -5.48 -23.45
C GLU A 202 2.21 -4.03 -23.57
N LEU A 203 3.39 -3.74 -23.04
CA LEU A 203 4.00 -2.41 -23.09
C LEU A 203 5.24 -2.43 -24.01
N PRO A 204 5.51 -1.36 -24.76
CA PRO A 204 6.71 -1.25 -25.60
C PRO A 204 7.96 -0.90 -24.79
N LEU A 205 8.12 -1.50 -23.63
CA LEU A 205 9.25 -1.34 -22.72
C LEU A 205 9.44 -2.62 -21.89
N SER A 206 10.65 -2.83 -21.38
CA SER A 206 10.96 -3.96 -20.51
C SER A 206 10.63 -3.61 -19.06
N LEU A 207 9.87 -4.46 -18.40
CA LEU A 207 9.63 -4.39 -16.95
C LEU A 207 10.64 -5.29 -16.23
N PRO A 208 11.03 -4.96 -14.98
CA PRO A 208 11.73 -5.90 -14.13
C PRO A 208 10.84 -7.11 -13.84
N GLN A 209 11.44 -8.20 -13.37
CA GLN A 209 10.68 -9.36 -12.96
C GLN A 209 9.73 -8.97 -11.82
N LEU A 210 8.43 -9.25 -12.00
CA LEU A 210 7.37 -9.00 -11.03
C LEU A 210 6.69 -10.33 -10.69
N GLU A 211 6.62 -10.65 -9.41
CA GLU A 211 5.87 -11.79 -8.91
C GLU A 211 4.56 -11.33 -8.30
N VAL A 212 3.45 -11.94 -8.73
CA VAL A 212 2.14 -11.71 -8.12
C VAL A 212 1.81 -12.87 -7.21
N THR A 213 1.50 -12.56 -5.94
CA THR A 213 1.12 -13.57 -4.94
C THR A 213 -0.22 -13.23 -4.30
N GLN A 214 -1.02 -14.27 -4.00
CA GLN A 214 -2.25 -14.12 -3.23
C GLN A 214 -1.94 -14.23 -1.75
N GLN A 215 -2.20 -13.16 -1.01
CA GLN A 215 -2.05 -13.05 0.45
C GLN A 215 -3.41 -13.22 1.14
N GLN A 216 -3.40 -13.54 2.45
CA GLN A 216 -4.59 -13.67 3.25
C GLN A 216 -4.52 -12.77 4.48
N VAL A 217 -5.65 -12.24 4.90
CA VAL A 217 -5.79 -11.44 6.12
C VAL A 217 -6.98 -11.93 6.94
N PHE A 218 -6.84 -11.87 8.25
CA PHE A 218 -7.82 -12.35 9.20
C PHE A 218 -8.16 -11.27 10.21
N HIS A 219 -9.43 -11.10 10.56
CA HIS A 219 -9.91 -10.15 11.54
C HIS A 219 -10.37 -10.87 12.79
N PHE A 220 -9.75 -10.54 13.92
CA PHE A 220 -10.01 -11.16 15.22
C PHE A 220 -10.72 -10.18 16.14
N ARG A 221 -11.77 -10.65 16.80
CA ARG A 221 -12.56 -9.84 17.72
C ARG A 221 -11.74 -9.50 18.97
N GLN A 222 -11.77 -8.22 19.38
CA GLN A 222 -11.25 -7.82 20.68
C GLN A 222 -12.12 -8.33 21.81
N ARG A 223 -11.51 -8.88 22.87
CA ARG A 223 -12.23 -9.32 24.07
C ARG A 223 -12.76 -8.14 24.85
N GLU A 224 -11.91 -7.09 24.97
CA GLU A 224 -12.27 -5.83 25.62
C GLU A 224 -12.26 -4.69 24.58
N PRO A 225 -13.43 -4.17 24.18
CA PRO A 225 -13.55 -3.14 23.14
C PRO A 225 -12.86 -1.80 23.47
N SER A 226 -12.57 -1.55 24.75
CA SER A 226 -11.90 -0.33 25.22
C SER A 226 -10.39 -0.34 25.02
N GLU A 227 -9.79 -1.49 24.73
CA GLU A 227 -8.35 -1.61 24.47
C GLU A 227 -7.95 -0.89 23.18
N ARG A 228 -6.89 -0.10 23.28
CA ARG A 228 -6.32 0.63 22.14
C ARG A 228 -5.16 -0.16 21.57
N TRP A 229 -5.43 -0.93 20.54
CA TRP A 229 -4.43 -1.72 19.87
C TRP A 229 -3.49 -0.85 19.00
N PRO A 230 -2.17 -0.96 19.18
CA PRO A 230 -1.19 -0.39 18.26
C PRO A 230 -1.13 -1.22 16.98
N THR A 231 -0.41 -0.73 15.97
CA THR A 231 0.05 -1.61 14.88
C THR A 231 1.16 -2.52 15.41
N LEU A 232 1.26 -3.72 14.86
CA LEU A 232 2.23 -4.73 15.28
C LEU A 232 3.07 -5.19 14.10
N ILE A 233 4.36 -5.32 14.28
CA ILE A 233 5.27 -6.11 13.43
C ILE A 233 5.90 -7.15 14.33
N TRP A 234 5.78 -8.41 13.94
CA TRP A 234 6.33 -9.54 14.67
C TRP A 234 7.26 -10.36 13.77
N ASP A 235 8.53 -10.44 14.13
CA ASP A 235 9.51 -11.31 13.48
C ASP A 235 9.90 -12.46 14.41
N GLY A 236 9.74 -13.68 13.93
CA GLY A 236 10.03 -14.91 14.62
C GLY A 236 9.84 -16.10 13.69
N THR A 237 9.43 -17.24 14.20
CA THR A 237 9.07 -18.41 13.39
C THR A 237 8.04 -18.07 12.30
N LEU A 238 7.18 -17.08 12.57
CA LEU A 238 6.28 -16.45 11.61
C LEU A 238 6.60 -14.97 11.52
N HIS A 239 6.62 -14.43 10.29
CA HIS A 239 6.64 -13.00 10.05
C HIS A 239 5.19 -12.52 9.95
N LEU A 240 4.75 -11.78 10.95
CA LEU A 240 3.36 -11.34 11.07
C LEU A 240 3.26 -9.83 11.21
N TYR A 241 2.14 -9.32 10.80
CA TYR A 241 1.74 -7.97 11.13
C TYR A 241 0.32 -7.92 11.67
N GLY A 242 0.06 -6.96 12.54
CA GLY A 242 -1.27 -6.72 13.08
C GLY A 242 -1.60 -5.25 13.13
N LEU A 243 -2.88 -4.91 13.05
CA LEU A 243 -3.36 -3.54 13.14
C LEU A 243 -4.86 -3.49 13.48
N PRO A 244 -5.32 -2.44 14.18
CA PRO A 244 -6.75 -2.24 14.33
C PRO A 244 -7.45 -2.23 12.97
N SER A 245 -8.52 -3.03 12.85
CA SER A 245 -9.33 -3.05 11.64
C SER A 245 -10.12 -1.74 11.47
N GLY A 246 -10.58 -1.51 10.27
CA GLY A 246 -11.62 -0.55 9.97
C GLY A 246 -12.95 -1.26 9.71
N SER A 247 -13.76 -0.73 8.82
CA SER A 247 -15.05 -1.32 8.41
C SER A 247 -14.92 -2.71 7.76
N ASP A 248 -13.73 -3.04 7.26
CA ASP A 248 -13.40 -4.35 6.68
C ASP A 248 -13.39 -5.50 7.72
N GLY A 249 -13.27 -5.17 9.02
CA GLY A 249 -13.37 -6.12 10.13
C GLY A 249 -14.79 -6.38 10.65
N GLY A 250 -15.81 -5.77 10.05
CA GLY A 250 -17.21 -5.85 10.50
C GLY A 250 -17.58 -4.79 11.54
N PRO A 251 -18.76 -4.90 12.16
CA PRO A 251 -19.32 -3.85 13.03
C PRO A 251 -18.70 -3.83 14.45
N LEU A 252 -17.99 -4.87 14.85
CA LEU A 252 -17.37 -4.98 16.17
C LEU A 252 -15.89 -4.59 16.10
N PRO A 253 -15.30 -4.11 17.22
CA PRO A 253 -13.88 -3.87 17.32
C PRO A 253 -13.07 -5.13 17.04
N THR A 254 -12.23 -5.09 16.02
CA THR A 254 -11.36 -6.19 15.60
C THR A 254 -9.93 -5.72 15.34
N VAL A 255 -9.01 -6.66 15.38
CA VAL A 255 -7.62 -6.49 14.94
C VAL A 255 -7.39 -7.40 13.75
N LYS A 256 -6.89 -6.83 12.66
CA LYS A 256 -6.41 -7.57 11.50
C LYS A 256 -5.05 -8.15 11.83
N VAL A 257 -4.86 -9.45 11.61
CA VAL A 257 -3.56 -10.12 11.73
C VAL A 257 -3.33 -10.96 10.48
N ALA A 258 -2.12 -10.94 9.96
CA ALA A 258 -1.77 -11.69 8.76
C ALA A 258 -0.28 -12.06 8.73
N GLU A 259 0.04 -13.11 7.98
CA GLU A 259 1.41 -13.45 7.61
C GLU A 259 1.91 -12.47 6.54
N HIS A 260 3.19 -12.12 6.61
CA HIS A 260 3.89 -11.42 5.55
C HIS A 260 4.70 -12.46 4.75
N ASP A 261 4.76 -12.29 3.41
CA ASP A 261 5.59 -13.09 2.46
C ASP A 261 5.28 -14.59 2.33
N ARG A 262 4.10 -15.04 2.75
CA ARG A 262 3.65 -16.43 2.57
C ARG A 262 2.51 -16.58 1.57
N GLY A 263 2.43 -15.66 0.60
CA GLY A 263 1.43 -15.72 -0.45
C GLY A 263 1.71 -16.82 -1.48
N THR A 264 0.64 -17.37 -2.05
CA THR A 264 0.75 -18.34 -3.15
C THR A 264 0.94 -17.61 -4.49
N PRO A 265 1.94 -17.97 -5.32
CA PRO A 265 2.10 -17.40 -6.65
C PRO A 265 0.81 -17.53 -7.49
N THR A 266 0.45 -16.45 -8.17
CA THR A 266 -0.76 -16.36 -9.00
C THR A 266 -0.62 -15.24 -10.02
N THR A 267 -1.70 -14.88 -10.69
CA THR A 267 -1.84 -13.66 -11.48
C THR A 267 -3.09 -12.91 -11.03
N ALA A 268 -3.24 -11.66 -11.45
CA ALA A 268 -4.47 -10.91 -11.20
C ALA A 268 -5.71 -11.59 -11.80
N ARG A 269 -5.52 -12.39 -12.88
CA ARG A 269 -6.60 -13.10 -13.60
C ARG A 269 -6.93 -14.47 -13.02
N THR A 270 -5.94 -15.17 -12.46
CA THR A 270 -6.06 -16.59 -12.03
C THR A 270 -6.21 -16.75 -10.53
N ARG A 271 -6.10 -15.67 -9.75
CA ARG A 271 -6.29 -15.72 -8.31
C ARG A 271 -7.63 -16.38 -7.96
N THR A 272 -7.65 -17.24 -6.99
CA THR A 272 -8.87 -17.93 -6.56
C THR A 272 -9.74 -17.08 -5.63
N GLY A 273 -9.14 -16.16 -4.88
CA GLY A 273 -9.79 -15.42 -3.80
C GLY A 273 -10.11 -16.29 -2.56
N VAL A 274 -9.83 -17.59 -2.63
CA VAL A 274 -10.07 -18.54 -1.53
C VAL A 274 -8.94 -18.45 -0.53
N VAL A 275 -9.28 -18.27 0.74
CA VAL A 275 -8.31 -18.21 1.84
C VAL A 275 -7.74 -19.60 2.11
N ASP A 276 -6.43 -19.69 2.29
CA ASP A 276 -5.72 -20.92 2.64
C ASP A 276 -6.05 -21.33 4.09
N PRO A 277 -6.68 -22.51 4.32
CA PRO A 277 -6.98 -23.00 5.66
C PRO A 277 -5.73 -23.19 6.53
N SER A 278 -4.58 -23.48 5.94
CA SER A 278 -3.33 -23.67 6.68
C SER A 278 -2.77 -22.33 7.19
N SER A 279 -2.88 -21.26 6.42
CA SER A 279 -2.57 -19.89 6.87
C SER A 279 -3.49 -19.47 8.00
N ARG A 280 -4.81 -19.74 7.85
CA ARG A 280 -5.79 -19.48 8.92
C ARG A 280 -5.41 -20.18 10.22
N ALA A 281 -5.04 -21.47 10.16
CA ALA A 281 -4.66 -22.26 11.33
C ALA A 281 -3.39 -21.70 12.01
N ARG A 282 -2.36 -21.31 11.23
CA ARG A 282 -1.13 -20.73 11.77
C ARG A 282 -1.39 -19.39 12.44
N VAL A 283 -2.13 -18.48 11.78
CA VAL A 283 -2.43 -17.17 12.34
C VAL A 283 -3.33 -17.25 13.57
N SER A 284 -4.35 -18.13 13.57
CA SER A 284 -5.19 -18.37 14.75
C SER A 284 -4.38 -18.98 15.92
N GLY A 285 -3.42 -19.85 15.62
CA GLY A 285 -2.47 -20.37 16.62
C GLY A 285 -1.65 -19.26 17.26
N PHE A 286 -1.06 -18.39 16.43
CA PHE A 286 -0.32 -17.23 16.91
C PHE A 286 -1.20 -16.30 17.77
N VAL A 287 -2.41 -15.99 17.34
CA VAL A 287 -3.34 -15.14 18.10
C VAL A 287 -3.62 -15.75 19.47
N ARG A 288 -3.92 -17.06 19.53
CA ARG A 288 -4.16 -17.78 20.79
C ARG A 288 -2.96 -17.69 21.74
N ASP A 289 -1.77 -17.83 21.19
CA ASP A 289 -0.54 -17.92 21.99
C ASP A 289 0.06 -16.56 22.35
N ARG A 290 -0.10 -15.54 21.50
CA ARG A 290 0.62 -14.26 21.64
C ARG A 290 -0.29 -13.07 21.86
N LEU A 291 -1.57 -13.11 21.48
CA LEU A 291 -2.50 -11.98 21.56
C LEU A 291 -3.74 -12.33 22.41
N PRO A 292 -3.55 -12.55 23.75
CA PRO A 292 -4.65 -12.98 24.63
C PRO A 292 -5.82 -11.98 24.72
N GLY A 293 -5.65 -10.72 24.29
CA GLY A 293 -6.75 -9.75 24.18
C GLY A 293 -7.69 -10.00 23.00
N LEU A 294 -7.39 -11.01 22.14
CA LEU A 294 -8.22 -11.36 20.98
C LEU A 294 -8.88 -12.72 21.17
N GLU A 295 -10.03 -12.89 20.53
CA GLU A 295 -10.61 -14.21 20.32
C GLU A 295 -9.86 -14.92 19.18
N PRO A 296 -9.42 -16.20 19.35
CA PRO A 296 -8.51 -16.84 18.40
C PRO A 296 -9.18 -17.30 17.10
N ASP A 297 -10.51 -17.26 17.02
CA ASP A 297 -11.25 -17.58 15.81
C ASP A 297 -11.57 -16.29 15.04
N PRO A 298 -11.12 -16.15 13.77
CA PRO A 298 -11.38 -14.95 13.01
C PRO A 298 -12.86 -14.80 12.66
N VAL A 299 -13.37 -13.58 12.76
CA VAL A 299 -14.78 -13.24 12.45
C VAL A 299 -14.95 -12.76 11.00
N ALA A 300 -13.86 -12.40 10.33
CA ALA A 300 -13.82 -12.07 8.91
C ALA A 300 -12.46 -12.43 8.33
N GLU A 301 -12.43 -12.70 7.05
CA GLU A 301 -11.21 -13.00 6.30
C GLU A 301 -11.30 -12.47 4.87
N ALA A 302 -10.17 -12.15 4.28
CA ALA A 302 -10.10 -11.71 2.90
C ALA A 302 -8.76 -12.10 2.27
N SER A 303 -8.74 -12.19 0.93
CA SER A 303 -7.51 -12.28 0.16
C SER A 303 -7.18 -10.95 -0.50
N CYS A 304 -5.88 -10.67 -0.68
CA CYS A 304 -5.38 -9.56 -1.47
C CYS A 304 -4.21 -10.02 -2.34
N LEU A 305 -3.67 -9.13 -3.17
CA LEU A 305 -2.54 -9.43 -4.04
C LEU A 305 -1.34 -8.56 -3.64
N TYR A 306 -0.15 -9.18 -3.60
CA TYR A 306 1.11 -8.47 -3.68
C TYR A 306 1.65 -8.54 -5.10
N THR A 307 2.41 -7.55 -5.50
CA THR A 307 3.18 -7.52 -6.75
C THR A 307 4.59 -7.11 -6.36
N THR A 308 5.51 -8.06 -6.34
CA THR A 308 6.81 -7.90 -5.70
C THR A 308 7.92 -7.96 -6.74
N THR A 309 8.87 -7.03 -6.67
CA THR A 309 10.15 -7.06 -7.37
C THR A 309 11.13 -7.96 -6.61
N VAL A 310 12.18 -8.43 -7.26
CA VAL A 310 13.20 -9.30 -6.63
C VAL A 310 13.88 -8.63 -5.45
N ASP A 311 14.10 -7.31 -5.53
CA ASP A 311 14.74 -6.47 -4.51
C ASP A 311 13.77 -5.80 -3.54
N GLU A 312 12.45 -6.04 -3.69
CA GLU A 312 11.36 -5.42 -2.94
C GLU A 312 11.27 -3.89 -3.06
N ASP A 313 12.14 -3.26 -3.85
CA ASP A 313 12.06 -1.83 -4.15
C ASP A 313 10.94 -1.52 -5.17
N PHE A 314 10.45 -0.31 -5.14
CA PHE A 314 9.38 0.15 -6.01
C PHE A 314 9.85 0.30 -7.46
N VAL A 315 8.91 0.29 -8.39
CA VAL A 315 9.14 0.77 -9.77
C VAL A 315 8.38 2.07 -9.94
N VAL A 316 9.12 3.18 -10.00
CA VAL A 316 8.58 4.52 -10.25
C VAL A 316 9.54 5.22 -11.20
N ASP A 317 9.29 5.05 -12.48
CA ASP A 317 10.20 5.48 -13.55
C ASP A 317 9.47 5.99 -14.78
N ARG A 318 10.18 6.75 -15.61
CA ARG A 318 9.69 7.24 -16.90
C ARG A 318 10.51 6.67 -18.05
N HIS A 319 9.82 6.11 -19.03
CA HIS A 319 10.41 5.67 -20.29
C HIS A 319 9.61 6.22 -21.47
N GLY A 320 10.18 7.20 -22.18
CA GLY A 320 9.47 7.91 -23.25
C GLY A 320 8.15 8.54 -22.75
N PRO A 321 7.02 8.22 -23.38
CA PRO A 321 5.71 8.74 -22.97
C PRO A 321 5.11 7.99 -21.78
N PHE A 322 5.75 6.93 -21.26
CA PHE A 322 5.23 6.12 -20.17
C PHE A 322 5.85 6.48 -18.84
N VAL A 323 5.02 6.52 -17.80
CA VAL A 323 5.43 6.51 -16.39
C VAL A 323 4.90 5.24 -15.75
N ILE A 324 5.79 4.38 -15.28
CA ILE A 324 5.42 3.19 -14.52
C ILE A 324 5.37 3.54 -13.04
N ALA A 325 4.24 3.28 -12.39
CA ALA A 325 4.03 3.56 -10.98
C ALA A 325 3.54 2.29 -10.25
N SER A 326 4.48 1.43 -9.86
CA SER A 326 4.24 0.15 -9.19
C SER A 326 4.99 0.06 -7.86
N PRO A 327 4.46 0.68 -6.77
CA PRO A 327 5.07 0.66 -5.44
C PRO A 327 4.51 -0.47 -4.59
N CYS A 328 4.28 -1.67 -5.13
CA CYS A 328 3.63 -2.73 -4.36
C CYS A 328 4.57 -3.37 -3.33
N SER A 329 5.27 -4.42 -3.65
CA SER A 329 6.20 -5.19 -2.79
C SER A 329 5.74 -5.35 -1.32
N GLY A 330 4.41 -5.53 -1.12
CA GLY A 330 3.77 -5.70 0.20
C GLY A 330 3.71 -4.47 1.10
N HIS A 331 4.44 -3.39 0.81
CA HIS A 331 4.52 -2.24 1.71
C HIS A 331 4.23 -0.85 1.09
N GLY A 332 3.75 -0.79 -0.15
CA GLY A 332 3.55 0.47 -0.90
C GLY A 332 2.43 1.36 -0.40
N ALA A 333 1.37 0.82 0.21
CA ALA A 333 0.17 1.59 0.56
C ALA A 333 0.44 2.84 1.40
N LYS A 334 1.36 2.76 2.38
CA LYS A 334 1.73 3.89 3.24
C LYS A 334 2.42 5.04 2.51
N PHE A 335 2.88 4.80 1.29
CA PHE A 335 3.54 5.80 0.44
C PHE A 335 2.62 6.36 -0.65
N ALA A 336 1.36 5.97 -0.71
CA ALA A 336 0.49 6.27 -1.85
C ALA A 336 0.44 7.76 -2.25
N PRO A 337 0.23 8.75 -1.36
CA PRO A 337 0.24 10.16 -1.75
C PRO A 337 1.62 10.64 -2.22
N LEU A 338 2.71 10.12 -1.67
CA LEU A 338 4.07 10.44 -2.09
C LEU A 338 4.38 9.89 -3.47
N ILE A 339 4.08 8.61 -3.70
CA ILE A 339 4.28 7.97 -5.01
C ILE A 339 3.42 8.65 -6.07
N GLY A 340 2.18 9.06 -5.72
CA GLY A 340 1.34 9.85 -6.60
C GLY A 340 1.99 11.18 -7.00
N ALA A 341 2.64 11.86 -6.06
CA ALA A 341 3.40 13.08 -6.33
C ALA A 341 4.63 12.82 -7.22
N MET A 342 5.40 11.76 -6.92
CA MET A 342 6.57 11.36 -7.73
C MET A 342 6.15 10.99 -9.16
N ALA A 343 5.11 10.20 -9.34
CA ALA A 343 4.60 9.84 -10.66
C ALA A 343 4.10 11.07 -11.43
N ALA A 344 3.46 12.02 -10.75
CA ALA A 344 3.04 13.29 -11.35
C ALA A 344 4.24 14.17 -11.77
N ASP A 345 5.30 14.21 -10.97
CA ASP A 345 6.53 14.94 -11.30
C ASP A 345 7.22 14.33 -12.53
N LEU A 346 7.31 12.99 -12.59
CA LEU A 346 7.84 12.27 -13.76
C LEU A 346 6.97 12.50 -15.00
N ALA A 347 5.65 12.41 -14.88
CA ALA A 347 4.73 12.60 -16.00
C ALA A 347 4.81 14.00 -16.61
N THR A 348 5.18 14.99 -15.81
CA THR A 348 5.31 16.40 -16.23
C THR A 348 6.76 16.84 -16.51
N GLY A 349 7.74 15.93 -16.39
CA GLY A 349 9.16 16.24 -16.59
C GLY A 349 9.75 17.18 -15.54
N ARG A 350 9.15 17.25 -14.35
CA ARG A 350 9.62 18.09 -13.22
C ARG A 350 10.71 17.44 -12.39
N ALA A 351 10.86 16.13 -12.49
CA ALA A 351 11.86 15.36 -11.77
C ALA A 351 12.41 14.21 -12.63
N GLU A 352 13.61 13.76 -12.27
CA GLU A 352 14.18 12.52 -12.76
C GLU A 352 13.80 11.34 -11.85
N PRO A 353 13.76 10.11 -12.37
CA PRO A 353 13.49 8.93 -11.56
C PRO A 353 14.56 8.72 -10.49
N HIS A 354 14.14 8.34 -9.29
CA HIS A 354 15.09 7.97 -8.25
C HIS A 354 15.86 6.71 -8.66
N PRO A 355 17.20 6.64 -8.54
CA PRO A 355 18.01 5.50 -9.01
C PRO A 355 17.51 4.13 -8.53
N ARG A 356 17.05 4.01 -7.29
CA ARG A 356 16.49 2.77 -6.72
C ARG A 356 15.17 2.32 -7.33
N PHE A 357 14.45 3.23 -7.99
CA PHE A 357 13.09 2.97 -8.51
C PHE A 357 13.04 2.85 -10.02
N ARG A 358 14.22 2.89 -10.67
CA ARG A 358 14.34 2.78 -12.13
C ARG A 358 13.97 1.39 -12.63
N LEU A 359 13.50 1.36 -13.86
CA LEU A 359 13.23 0.12 -14.62
C LEU A 359 14.50 -0.70 -14.90
N ASP A 360 15.62 0.01 -15.15
CA ASP A 360 16.93 -0.57 -15.55
C ASP A 360 17.91 -0.71 -14.38
N ARG A 361 17.45 -0.56 -13.14
CA ARG A 361 18.32 -0.72 -11.98
C ARG A 361 18.90 -2.13 -11.94
N ALA A 362 20.18 -2.24 -11.59
CA ALA A 362 20.78 -3.52 -11.29
C ALA A 362 20.12 -4.12 -10.03
N GLY A 363 19.53 -5.30 -10.19
CA GLY A 363 18.92 -6.08 -9.10
C GLY A 363 19.97 -6.73 -8.22
#